data_883a6bb95a9dca01cbe8754b6c9b311b
#
_entry.id   883a6bb95a9dca01cbe8754b6c9b311b
#
_cell.length_a   1.000
_cell.length_b   1.000
_cell.length_c   1.000
_cell.angle_alpha   90.00
_cell.angle_beta   90.00
_cell.angle_gamma   90.00
#
_symmetry.space_group_name_H-M   'P 1'
#
loop_
_entity.id
_entity.type
_entity.pdbx_description
1 polymer ?
#
loop_
_entity_poly.entity_id
_entity_poly.type
_entity_poly.pdbx_seq_one_letter_code
_entity_poly.pdbx_strand_id
1 'polypeptide(L)'
;MKRVFPSVMAKSQKELDALLKKFNGASNYLHLDVADGKCVPNTSLWFPFRLSSKFKYAAHLMVKEPEKWIKKHGKKVSLCIVQAE
;
A
#
# COMPACT_ATOMS: atom_id res chain seq x y z
N MET A 1 5.11 14.31 19.39
CA MET A 1 5.47 12.90 19.22
C MET A 1 5.25 12.44 17.78
N LYS A 2 6.29 11.93 17.16
CA LYS A 2 6.17 11.40 15.82
C LYS A 2 5.47 10.06 15.84
N ARG A 3 4.43 9.94 15.03
CA ARG A 3 3.81 8.63 14.79
C ARG A 3 4.49 7.99 13.60
N VAL A 4 4.94 6.77 13.78
CA VAL A 4 5.52 5.99 12.71
C VAL A 4 4.56 4.86 12.38
N PHE A 5 4.08 4.83 11.14
CA PHE A 5 3.23 3.76 10.67
C PHE A 5 4.07 2.76 9.89
N PRO A 6 3.88 1.45 10.11
CA PRO A 6 4.60 0.46 9.32
C PRO A 6 4.29 0.61 7.84
N SER A 7 5.33 0.55 7.02
CA SER A 7 5.21 0.55 5.57
C SER A 7 5.14 -0.87 5.06
N VAL A 8 4.25 -1.12 4.12
CA VAL A 8 4.05 -2.44 3.53
C VAL A 8 4.44 -2.40 2.07
N MET A 9 5.39 -3.25 1.70
CA MET A 9 5.82 -3.44 0.32
C MET A 9 5.72 -4.93 0.02
N ALA A 10 5.10 -5.29 -1.09
CA ALA A 10 4.92 -6.70 -1.44
C ALA A 10 4.83 -6.86 -2.94
N LYS A 11 5.38 -7.96 -3.46
CA LYS A 11 5.34 -8.31 -4.86
C LYS A 11 4.32 -9.39 -5.17
N SER A 12 3.73 -9.99 -4.14
CA SER A 12 2.72 -11.03 -4.29
C SER A 12 1.74 -10.99 -3.12
N GLN A 13 0.59 -11.63 -3.30
CA GLN A 13 -0.41 -11.73 -2.25
C GLN A 13 0.15 -12.51 -1.05
N LYS A 14 0.98 -13.51 -1.29
CA LYS A 14 1.60 -14.29 -0.23
C LYS A 14 2.49 -13.42 0.65
N GLU A 15 3.31 -12.56 0.05
CA GLU A 15 4.15 -11.63 0.79
C GLU A 15 3.30 -10.63 1.57
N LEU A 16 2.24 -10.12 0.94
CA LEU A 16 1.33 -9.18 1.57
C LEU A 16 0.66 -9.79 2.79
N ASP A 17 0.13 -11.00 2.65
CA ASP A 17 -0.54 -11.70 3.76
C ASP A 17 0.42 -11.94 4.92
N ALA A 18 1.66 -12.30 4.63
CA ALA A 18 2.68 -12.53 5.66
C ALA A 18 2.98 -11.25 6.44
N LEU A 19 3.07 -10.12 5.73
CA LEU A 19 3.31 -8.82 6.37
C LEU A 19 2.13 -8.37 7.22
N LEU A 20 0.90 -8.55 6.71
CA LEU A 20 -0.29 -8.18 7.46
C LEU A 20 -0.42 -9.02 8.74
N LYS A 21 -0.08 -10.30 8.67
CA LYS A 21 -0.05 -11.17 9.84
C LYS A 21 0.97 -10.70 10.86
N LYS A 22 2.14 -10.28 10.39
CA LYS A 22 3.23 -9.79 11.24
C LYS A 22 2.81 -8.54 12.01
N PHE A 23 2.04 -7.65 11.38
CA PHE A 23 1.62 -6.41 12.01
C PHE A 23 0.32 -6.54 12.82
N ASN A 24 -0.31 -7.70 12.82
CA ASN A 24 -1.54 -7.94 13.56
C ASN A 24 -1.30 -7.70 15.05
N GLY A 25 -2.07 -6.79 15.66
CA GLY A 25 -1.92 -6.41 17.05
C GLY A 25 -0.83 -5.37 17.30
N ALA A 26 0.03 -5.09 16.33
CA ALA A 26 1.10 -4.10 16.48
C ALA A 26 0.67 -2.71 16.04
N SER A 27 -0.23 -2.62 15.08
CA SER A 27 -0.72 -1.34 14.57
C SER A 27 -2.10 -1.54 13.95
N ASN A 28 -2.94 -0.51 14.03
CA ASN A 28 -4.25 -0.50 13.38
C ASN A 28 -4.22 0.23 12.05
N TYR A 29 -3.12 0.89 11.74
CA TYR A 29 -2.99 1.72 10.54
C TYR A 29 -1.69 1.37 9.83
N LEU A 30 -1.78 1.06 8.55
CA LEU A 30 -0.63 0.66 7.75
C LEU A 30 -0.47 1.57 6.54
N HIS A 31 0.76 1.76 6.12
CA HIS A 31 1.11 2.57 4.97
C HIS A 31 1.49 1.63 3.83
N LEU A 32 0.74 1.69 2.72
CA LEU A 32 1.01 0.85 1.55
C LEU A 32 1.87 1.64 0.56
N ASP A 33 3.05 1.13 0.26
CA ASP A 33 3.89 1.72 -0.77
C ASP A 33 3.60 1.03 -2.09
N VAL A 34 2.99 1.76 -3.02
CA VAL A 34 2.60 1.24 -4.33
C VAL A 34 3.55 1.78 -5.38
N ALA A 35 4.16 0.89 -6.15
CA ALA A 35 5.12 1.27 -7.18
C ALA A 35 4.89 0.45 -8.45
N ASP A 36 4.96 1.12 -9.59
CA ASP A 36 4.72 0.49 -10.91
C ASP A 36 6.02 0.13 -11.65
N GLY A 37 7.17 0.42 -11.05
CA GLY A 37 8.46 0.17 -11.67
C GLY A 37 8.88 1.25 -12.68
N LYS A 38 8.05 2.27 -12.89
CA LYS A 38 8.35 3.36 -13.82
C LYS A 38 8.88 4.61 -13.13
N CYS A 39 8.25 4.98 -12.00
CA CYS A 39 8.70 6.13 -11.21
C CYS A 39 9.87 5.75 -10.31
N VAL A 40 9.90 4.51 -9.85
CA VAL A 40 10.99 3.94 -9.05
C VAL A 40 11.36 2.60 -9.66
N PRO A 41 12.59 2.09 -9.43
CA PRO A 41 13.08 0.91 -10.13
C PRO A 41 12.45 -0.42 -9.73
N ASN A 42 11.64 -0.44 -8.67
CA ASN A 42 11.02 -1.67 -8.18
C ASN A 42 9.50 -1.56 -8.23
N THR A 43 8.82 -2.71 -8.33
CA THR A 43 7.36 -2.75 -8.20
C THR A 43 6.98 -3.14 -6.79
N SER A 44 5.85 -2.62 -6.33
CA SER A 44 5.26 -2.99 -5.04
C SER A 44 3.75 -2.86 -5.15
N LEU A 45 3.03 -3.89 -4.72
CA LEU A 45 1.56 -3.93 -4.77
C LEU A 45 1.03 -3.66 -6.18
N TRP A 46 1.79 -4.10 -7.18
CA TRP A 46 1.42 -3.95 -8.59
C TRP A 46 0.83 -5.25 -9.12
N PHE A 47 -0.23 -5.69 -8.44
CA PHE A 47 -0.99 -6.90 -8.76
C PHE A 47 -2.39 -6.76 -8.15
N PRO A 48 -3.38 -7.57 -8.56
CA PRO A 48 -4.70 -7.56 -7.91
C PRO A 48 -4.58 -8.11 -6.49
N PHE A 49 -4.53 -7.23 -5.50
CA PHE A 49 -4.30 -7.62 -4.12
C PHE A 49 -5.58 -7.52 -3.29
N ARG A 50 -5.59 -8.26 -2.18
CA ARG A 50 -6.66 -8.21 -1.19
C ARG A 50 -6.08 -7.77 0.15
N LEU A 51 -6.86 -6.98 0.89
CA LEU A 51 -6.43 -6.43 2.17
C LEU A 51 -7.33 -6.92 3.29
N SER A 52 -6.73 -7.11 4.47
CA SER A 52 -7.49 -7.46 5.67
C SER A 52 -8.29 -6.26 6.14
N SER A 53 -9.56 -6.48 6.55
CA SER A 53 -10.41 -5.44 7.11
C SER A 53 -10.03 -5.03 8.53
N LYS A 54 -9.04 -5.70 9.12
CA LYS A 54 -8.58 -5.40 10.48
C LYS A 54 -7.78 -4.12 10.58
N PHE A 55 -7.31 -3.60 9.45
CA PHE A 55 -6.47 -2.40 9.40
C PHE A 55 -7.12 -1.31 8.59
N LYS A 56 -6.67 -0.09 8.84
CA LYS A 56 -6.92 1.04 7.95
C LYS A 56 -5.62 1.31 7.18
N TYR A 57 -5.74 1.74 5.94
CA TYR A 57 -4.59 1.86 5.05
C TYR A 57 -4.50 3.26 4.46
N ALA A 58 -3.27 3.76 4.34
CA ALA A 58 -2.95 4.90 3.51
C ALA A 58 -2.06 4.41 2.38
N ALA A 59 -2.43 4.69 1.15
CA ALA A 59 -1.66 4.27 -0.02
C ALA A 59 -0.79 5.41 -0.50
N HIS A 60 0.52 5.18 -0.56
CA HIS A 60 1.48 6.12 -1.15
C HIS A 60 1.77 5.65 -2.56
N LEU A 61 1.28 6.42 -3.55
CA LEU A 61 1.31 6.01 -4.94
C LEU A 61 2.54 6.58 -5.65
N MET A 62 3.51 5.71 -5.87
CA MET A 62 4.71 6.03 -6.65
C MET A 62 4.53 5.48 -8.06
N VAL A 63 3.49 5.94 -8.74
CA VAL A 63 3.08 5.41 -10.03
C VAL A 63 2.85 6.55 -11.03
N LYS A 64 3.00 6.24 -12.30
CA LYS A 64 2.88 7.21 -13.38
C LYS A 64 1.44 7.67 -13.61
N GLU A 65 0.48 6.77 -13.40
CA GLU A 65 -0.94 7.06 -13.61
C GLU A 65 -1.73 6.71 -12.34
N PRO A 66 -1.63 7.55 -11.29
CA PRO A 66 -2.27 7.23 -10.00
C PRO A 66 -3.79 7.15 -10.09
N GLU A 67 -4.43 7.89 -10.97
CA GLU A 67 -5.87 7.86 -11.12
C GLU A 67 -6.38 6.48 -11.55
N LYS A 68 -5.61 5.73 -12.32
CA LYS A 68 -5.99 4.37 -12.70
C LYS A 68 -5.96 3.44 -11.49
N TRP A 69 -4.95 3.60 -10.64
CA TRP A 69 -4.85 2.80 -9.42
C TRP A 69 -5.99 3.13 -8.47
N ILE A 70 -6.28 4.43 -8.30
CA ILE A 70 -7.35 4.90 -7.42
C ILE A 70 -8.70 4.33 -7.88
N LYS A 71 -8.93 4.30 -9.17
CA LYS A 71 -10.16 3.75 -9.75
C LYS A 71 -10.33 2.27 -9.42
N LYS A 72 -9.23 1.51 -9.47
CA LYS A 72 -9.23 0.07 -9.20
C LYS A 72 -9.28 -0.26 -7.72
N HIS A 73 -8.50 0.44 -6.92
CA HIS A 73 -8.20 0.05 -5.54
C HIS A 73 -8.52 1.11 -4.49
N GLY A 74 -8.96 2.29 -4.89
CA GLY A 74 -9.16 3.40 -3.97
C GLY A 74 -10.14 3.10 -2.84
N LYS A 75 -11.11 2.23 -3.08
CA LYS A 75 -12.09 1.84 -2.07
C LYS A 75 -11.51 0.97 -0.97
N LYS A 76 -10.33 0.39 -1.19
CA LYS A 76 -9.68 -0.51 -0.23
C LYS A 76 -8.87 0.25 0.82
N VAL A 77 -8.63 1.54 0.60
CA VAL A 77 -7.78 2.35 1.47
C VAL A 77 -8.53 3.58 1.95
N SER A 78 -8.09 4.13 3.09
CA SER A 78 -8.70 5.32 3.69
C SER A 78 -8.15 6.61 3.09
N LEU A 79 -6.94 6.58 2.56
CA LEU A 79 -6.25 7.76 2.07
C LEU A 79 -5.30 7.38 0.94
N CYS A 80 -5.28 8.18 -0.11
CA CYS A 80 -4.31 8.04 -1.19
C CYS A 80 -3.41 9.26 -1.22
N ILE A 81 -2.10 9.03 -1.18
CA ILE A 81 -1.09 10.08 -1.27
C ILE A 81 -0.39 9.92 -2.62
N VAL A 82 -0.50 10.94 -3.47
CA VAL A 82 0.10 10.91 -4.80
C VAL A 82 1.45 11.61 -4.74
N GLN A 83 2.48 10.91 -5.22
CA GLN A 83 3.81 11.47 -5.30
C GLN A 83 3.85 12.52 -6.41
N ALA A 84 4.09 13.76 -6.05
CA ALA A 84 4.28 14.82 -7.03
C ALA A 84 5.73 14.84 -7.51
N GLU A 85 5.90 15.03 -8.80
CA GLU A 85 7.23 15.16 -9.38
C GLU A 85 7.56 16.61 -9.70
#